data_42b1f88f4bde3b7a24b74e43cf1a98de
#
_entry.id   42b1f88f4bde3b7a24b74e43cf1a98de
#
_cell.length_a   1.000
_cell.length_b   1.000
_cell.length_c   1.000
_cell.angle_alpha   90.00
_cell.angle_beta   90.00
_cell.angle_gamma   90.00
#
_symmetry.space_group_name_H-M   'P 1'
#
loop_
_entity.id
_entity.type
_entity.pdbx_description
1 polymer ?
#
loop_
_entity_poly.entity_id
_entity_poly.type
_entity_poly.pdbx_seq_one_letter_code
_entity_poly.pdbx_strand_id
1 'polypeptide(L)'
;MVVFYAFCRTMDDLADDPSMPLTQREQALLAWRGGLLHGFENPTELQQQLIDLRQRRAIPTELLTAIIDGCRMDLEPRRFATWADLDAYIWKVAGAVGLVSIRIFGCVDANSEKYAIALGRALQLTNILRDIAEDLANGGRVYLPLEDLERFGCTEKNLAEKTT
;
A
#
# COMPACT_ATOMS: atom_id res chain seq x y z
N MET A 1 2.47 11.25 -13.55
CA MET A 1 2.05 11.24 -12.11
C MET A 1 0.53 11.15 -11.94
N VAL A 2 -0.30 11.99 -12.59
CA VAL A 2 -1.78 12.00 -12.37
C VAL A 2 -2.40 10.60 -12.50
N VAL A 3 -2.13 9.88 -13.58
CA VAL A 3 -2.67 8.52 -13.81
C VAL A 3 -2.24 7.54 -12.71
N PHE A 4 -0.97 7.58 -12.31
CA PHE A 4 -0.46 6.70 -11.26
C PHE A 4 -1.05 7.04 -9.88
N TYR A 5 -1.18 8.32 -9.57
CA TYR A 5 -1.88 8.76 -8.35
C TYR A 5 -3.34 8.30 -8.35
N ALA A 6 -4.06 8.47 -9.47
CA ALA A 6 -5.44 8.01 -9.59
C ALA A 6 -5.56 6.49 -9.39
N PHE A 7 -4.59 5.71 -9.92
CA PHE A 7 -4.54 4.27 -9.66
C PHE A 7 -4.37 3.96 -8.18
N CYS A 8 -3.35 4.53 -7.50
CA CYS A 8 -3.14 4.31 -6.07
C CYS A 8 -4.40 4.68 -5.27
N ARG A 9 -4.96 5.87 -5.54
CA ARG A 9 -6.17 6.33 -4.86
C ARG A 9 -7.36 5.40 -5.07
N THR A 10 -7.53 4.87 -6.28
CA THR A 10 -8.59 3.88 -6.56
C THR A 10 -8.38 2.59 -5.76
N MET A 11 -7.13 2.13 -5.60
CA MET A 11 -6.85 0.94 -4.80
C MET A 11 -7.14 1.16 -3.32
N ASP A 12 -6.76 2.33 -2.79
CA ASP A 12 -7.06 2.71 -1.40
C ASP A 12 -8.56 2.83 -1.18
N ASP A 13 -9.29 3.56 -2.06
CA ASP A 13 -10.73 3.74 -1.95
C ASP A 13 -11.47 2.38 -2.02
N LEU A 14 -11.04 1.44 -2.86
CA LEU A 14 -11.61 0.10 -2.92
C LEU A 14 -11.35 -0.71 -1.64
N ALA A 15 -10.19 -0.53 -1.02
CA ALA A 15 -9.86 -1.22 0.22
C ALA A 15 -10.62 -0.67 1.43
N ASP A 16 -10.86 0.64 1.44
CA ASP A 16 -11.42 1.35 2.62
C ASP A 16 -12.92 1.68 2.52
N ASP A 17 -13.61 1.34 1.41
CA ASP A 17 -15.03 1.67 1.24
C ASP A 17 -15.93 0.90 2.23
N PRO A 18 -16.47 1.57 3.27
CA PRO A 18 -17.30 0.91 4.26
C PRO A 18 -18.71 0.55 3.73
N SER A 19 -19.11 1.10 2.59
CA SER A 19 -20.40 0.82 1.96
C SER A 19 -20.39 -0.48 1.17
N MET A 20 -19.18 -1.00 0.83
CA MET A 20 -19.00 -2.20 0.04
C MET A 20 -18.67 -3.41 0.95
N PRO A 21 -19.36 -4.55 0.79
CA PRO A 21 -18.99 -5.78 1.50
C PRO A 21 -17.54 -6.20 1.26
N LEU A 22 -16.88 -6.75 2.30
CA LEU A 22 -15.48 -7.19 2.24
C LEU A 22 -15.16 -8.05 1.01
N THR A 23 -16.02 -9.03 0.73
CA THR A 23 -15.86 -9.93 -0.42
C THR A 23 -15.89 -9.20 -1.76
N GLN A 24 -16.68 -8.14 -1.89
CA GLN A 24 -16.75 -7.34 -3.11
C GLN A 24 -15.51 -6.46 -3.25
N ARG A 25 -15.02 -5.86 -2.14
CA ARG A 25 -13.76 -5.11 -2.13
C ARG A 25 -12.59 -5.99 -2.57
N GLU A 26 -12.49 -7.19 -2.00
CA GLU A 26 -11.46 -8.14 -2.38
C GLU A 26 -11.55 -8.55 -3.85
N GLN A 27 -12.75 -8.87 -4.34
CA GLN A 27 -12.97 -9.21 -5.75
C GLN A 27 -12.59 -8.08 -6.70
N ALA A 28 -12.89 -6.82 -6.35
CA ALA A 28 -12.52 -5.66 -7.15
C ALA A 28 -10.99 -5.50 -7.24
N LEU A 29 -10.27 -5.62 -6.11
CA LEU A 29 -8.82 -5.58 -6.10
C LEU A 29 -8.20 -6.74 -6.88
N LEU A 30 -8.76 -7.96 -6.77
CA LEU A 30 -8.33 -9.12 -7.55
C LEU A 30 -8.60 -8.95 -9.05
N ALA A 31 -9.71 -8.32 -9.44
CA ALA A 31 -10.00 -8.00 -10.84
C ALA A 31 -8.97 -7.03 -11.43
N TRP A 32 -8.57 -5.98 -10.68
CA TRP A 32 -7.50 -5.09 -11.08
C TRP A 32 -6.17 -5.83 -11.23
N ARG A 33 -5.82 -6.68 -10.26
CA ARG A 33 -4.60 -7.49 -10.29
C ARG A 33 -4.58 -8.44 -11.48
N GLY A 34 -5.69 -9.14 -11.74
CA GLY A 34 -5.86 -10.04 -12.88
C GLY A 34 -5.74 -9.30 -14.22
N GLY A 35 -6.38 -8.12 -14.33
CA GLY A 35 -6.30 -7.29 -15.51
C GLY A 35 -4.88 -6.79 -15.83
N LEU A 36 -4.08 -6.47 -14.80
CA LEU A 36 -2.68 -6.08 -14.99
C LEU A 36 -1.80 -7.25 -15.45
N LEU A 37 -2.10 -8.49 -15.03
CA LEU A 37 -1.32 -9.68 -15.36
C LEU A 37 -1.70 -10.29 -16.72
N HIS A 38 -2.99 -10.32 -17.03
CA HIS A 38 -3.52 -11.09 -18.16
C HIS A 38 -4.20 -10.22 -19.23
N GLY A 39 -4.35 -8.91 -18.96
CA GLY A 39 -5.11 -7.98 -19.77
C GLY A 39 -6.52 -7.74 -19.22
N PHE A 40 -7.04 -6.53 -19.41
CA PHE A 40 -8.42 -6.20 -19.11
C PHE A 40 -9.29 -6.50 -20.34
N GLU A 41 -10.43 -7.16 -20.15
CA GLU A 41 -11.32 -7.51 -21.24
C GLU A 41 -11.97 -6.26 -21.87
N ASN A 42 -12.47 -5.33 -21.02
CA ASN A 42 -13.04 -4.04 -21.40
C ASN A 42 -12.45 -2.96 -20.49
N PRO A 43 -11.24 -2.45 -20.78
CA PRO A 43 -10.56 -1.53 -19.89
C PRO A 43 -11.31 -0.20 -19.75
N THR A 44 -11.45 0.28 -18.52
CA THR A 44 -11.88 1.65 -18.26
C THR A 44 -10.80 2.62 -18.76
N GLU A 45 -11.17 3.91 -18.84
CA GLU A 45 -10.20 4.94 -19.25
C GLU A 45 -8.95 4.95 -18.36
N LEU A 46 -9.09 4.86 -17.03
CA LEU A 46 -7.96 4.81 -16.09
C LEU A 46 -7.09 3.56 -16.32
N GLN A 47 -7.72 2.40 -16.54
CA GLN A 47 -7.00 1.16 -16.80
C GLN A 47 -6.18 1.25 -18.11
N GLN A 48 -6.77 1.79 -19.17
CA GLN A 48 -6.06 1.98 -20.44
C GLN A 48 -4.90 2.97 -20.27
N GLN A 49 -5.13 4.10 -19.61
CA GLN A 49 -4.08 5.09 -19.34
C GLN A 49 -2.94 4.52 -18.48
N LEU A 50 -3.25 3.64 -17.53
CA LEU A 50 -2.24 2.96 -16.70
C LEU A 50 -1.41 1.96 -17.52
N ILE A 51 -2.05 1.20 -18.42
CA ILE A 51 -1.36 0.29 -19.34
C ILE A 51 -0.38 1.08 -20.22
N ASP A 52 -0.85 2.18 -20.82
CA ASP A 52 -0.03 3.03 -21.68
C ASP A 52 1.14 3.67 -20.90
N LEU A 53 0.89 4.11 -19.65
CA LEU A 53 1.93 4.64 -18.77
C LEU A 53 2.99 3.57 -18.46
N ARG A 54 2.53 2.35 -18.09
CA ARG A 54 3.40 1.21 -17.81
C ARG A 54 4.31 0.89 -18.97
N GLN A 55 3.77 0.83 -20.19
CA GLN A 55 4.55 0.55 -21.41
C GLN A 55 5.56 1.67 -21.69
N ARG A 56 5.10 2.94 -21.69
CA ARG A 56 5.97 4.10 -21.98
C ARG A 56 7.11 4.29 -20.98
N ARG A 57 6.93 3.87 -19.74
CA ARG A 57 7.92 4.06 -18.66
C ARG A 57 8.59 2.75 -18.23
N ALA A 58 8.37 1.67 -18.98
CA ALA A 58 8.91 0.35 -18.67
C ALA A 58 8.70 -0.04 -17.19
N ILE A 59 7.48 0.21 -16.65
CA ILE A 59 7.15 -0.11 -15.26
C ILE A 59 6.89 -1.61 -15.17
N PRO A 60 7.62 -2.37 -14.32
CA PRO A 60 7.35 -3.77 -14.08
C PRO A 60 5.93 -3.97 -13.53
N THR A 61 5.20 -4.94 -14.07
CA THR A 61 3.84 -5.27 -13.61
C THR A 61 3.83 -5.64 -12.13
N GLU A 62 4.89 -6.29 -11.67
CA GLU A 62 5.10 -6.74 -10.30
C GLU A 62 5.02 -5.59 -9.28
N LEU A 63 5.46 -4.39 -9.65
CA LEU A 63 5.36 -3.21 -8.77
C LEU A 63 3.91 -2.76 -8.60
N LEU A 64 3.13 -2.76 -9.68
CA LEU A 64 1.71 -2.39 -9.63
C LEU A 64 0.88 -3.43 -8.88
N THR A 65 1.16 -4.72 -9.12
CA THR A 65 0.48 -5.80 -8.40
C THR A 65 0.89 -5.85 -6.92
N ALA A 66 2.13 -5.48 -6.58
CA ALA A 66 2.56 -5.37 -5.19
C ALA A 66 1.77 -4.30 -4.43
N ILE A 67 1.50 -3.15 -5.06
CA ILE A 67 0.66 -2.09 -4.46
C ILE A 67 -0.75 -2.64 -4.18
N ILE A 68 -1.37 -3.32 -5.14
CA ILE A 68 -2.68 -3.95 -4.94
C ILE A 68 -2.64 -4.98 -3.80
N ASP A 69 -1.61 -5.82 -3.77
CA ASP A 69 -1.43 -6.82 -2.71
C ASP A 69 -1.20 -6.17 -1.33
N GLY A 70 -0.65 -4.96 -1.28
CA GLY A 70 -0.56 -4.13 -0.07
C GLY A 70 -1.94 -3.66 0.39
N CYS A 71 -2.72 -3.02 -0.48
CA CYS A 71 -4.08 -2.58 -0.18
C CYS A 71 -4.99 -3.75 0.24
N ARG A 72 -4.82 -4.95 -0.35
CA ARG A 72 -5.53 -6.16 0.08
C ARG A 72 -5.18 -6.58 1.50
N MET A 73 -3.98 -6.29 1.98
CA MET A 73 -3.61 -6.57 3.38
C MET A 73 -4.38 -5.70 4.37
N ASP A 74 -4.88 -4.54 3.95
CA ASP A 74 -5.63 -3.61 4.79
C ASP A 74 -7.16 -3.88 4.80
N LEU A 75 -7.64 -4.86 4.03
CA LEU A 75 -9.05 -5.27 4.02
C LEU A 75 -9.53 -5.78 5.39
N GLU A 76 -8.64 -6.39 6.15
CA GLU A 76 -8.92 -6.88 7.51
C GLU A 76 -7.85 -6.37 8.48
N PRO A 77 -8.21 -6.11 9.75
CA PRO A 77 -7.25 -5.70 10.77
C PRO A 77 -6.13 -6.72 10.91
N ARG A 78 -4.89 -6.31 10.64
CA ARG A 78 -3.70 -7.16 10.77
C ARG A 78 -2.90 -6.82 12.00
N ARG A 79 -2.11 -7.79 12.40
CA ARG A 79 -1.04 -7.62 13.38
C ARG A 79 0.25 -8.13 12.75
N PHE A 80 1.30 -7.36 12.86
CA PHE A 80 2.63 -7.74 12.42
C PHE A 80 3.39 -8.32 13.61
N ALA A 81 3.82 -9.57 13.52
CA ALA A 81 4.54 -10.20 14.62
C ALA A 81 5.92 -9.54 14.81
N THR A 82 6.60 -9.26 13.71
CA THR A 82 7.98 -8.76 13.67
C THR A 82 8.15 -7.52 12.79
N TRP A 83 9.29 -6.85 12.93
CA TRP A 83 9.71 -5.79 12.01
C TRP A 83 9.84 -6.28 10.56
N ALA A 84 10.25 -7.52 10.35
CA ALA A 84 10.36 -8.08 9.00
C ALA A 84 8.97 -8.20 8.33
N ASP A 85 7.93 -8.55 9.08
CA ASP A 85 6.57 -8.61 8.57
C ASP A 85 6.04 -7.22 8.20
N LEU A 86 6.27 -6.24 9.07
CA LEU A 86 5.90 -4.84 8.81
C LEU A 86 6.67 -4.28 7.60
N ASP A 87 7.98 -4.56 7.51
CA ASP A 87 8.81 -4.07 6.40
C ASP A 87 8.35 -4.64 5.05
N ALA A 88 7.94 -5.91 5.02
CA ALA A 88 7.37 -6.54 3.84
C ALA A 88 6.04 -5.89 3.40
N TYR A 89 5.21 -5.45 4.33
CA TYR A 89 4.02 -4.65 4.06
C TYR A 89 4.40 -3.25 3.53
N ILE A 90 5.27 -2.53 4.24
CA ILE A 90 5.72 -1.17 3.87
C ILE A 90 6.32 -1.18 2.47
N TRP A 91 7.08 -2.21 2.11
CA TRP A 91 7.62 -2.33 0.76
C TRP A 91 6.53 -2.33 -0.30
N LYS A 92 5.39 -2.99 -0.05
CA LYS A 92 4.27 -3.06 -1.00
C LYS A 92 3.56 -1.71 -1.13
N VAL A 93 3.21 -1.07 -0.01
CA VAL A 93 2.37 0.15 -0.01
C VAL A 93 3.16 1.45 -0.21
N ALA A 94 4.48 1.42 -0.03
CA ALA A 94 5.31 2.62 -0.16
C ALA A 94 6.59 2.40 -1.00
N GLY A 95 7.31 1.30 -0.80
CA GLY A 95 8.51 0.99 -1.59
C GLY A 95 8.21 0.83 -3.07
N ALA A 96 7.22 0.00 -3.41
CA ALA A 96 6.77 -0.18 -4.80
C ALA A 96 6.26 1.13 -5.41
N VAL A 97 5.53 1.96 -4.64
CA VAL A 97 5.07 3.29 -5.06
C VAL A 97 6.25 4.19 -5.40
N GLY A 98 7.28 4.20 -4.56
CA GLY A 98 8.53 4.94 -4.80
C GLY A 98 9.22 4.49 -6.09
N LEU A 99 9.36 3.18 -6.28
CA LEU A 99 9.98 2.60 -7.49
C LEU A 99 9.22 2.91 -8.77
N VAL A 100 7.89 2.90 -8.76
CA VAL A 100 7.07 3.35 -9.89
C VAL A 100 7.27 4.84 -10.15
N SER A 101 7.28 5.65 -9.08
CA SER A 101 7.43 7.10 -9.18
C SER A 101 8.74 7.52 -9.85
N ILE A 102 9.87 6.92 -9.45
CA ILE A 102 11.17 7.26 -10.07
C ILE A 102 11.23 6.85 -11.55
N ARG A 103 10.59 5.74 -11.96
CA ARG A 103 10.48 5.35 -13.37
C ARG A 103 9.66 6.38 -14.18
N ILE A 104 8.59 6.89 -13.59
CA ILE A 104 7.78 7.96 -14.20
C ILE A 104 8.63 9.23 -14.39
N PHE A 105 9.51 9.56 -13.43
CA PHE A 105 10.44 10.69 -13.53
C PHE A 105 11.65 10.43 -14.45
N GLY A 106 11.84 9.18 -14.88
CA GLY A 106 12.95 8.79 -15.76
C GLY A 106 14.24 8.44 -15.03
N CYS A 107 14.20 8.24 -13.71
CA CYS A 107 15.34 7.81 -12.89
C CYS A 107 15.28 6.28 -12.75
N VAL A 108 16.30 5.58 -13.27
CA VAL A 108 16.33 4.09 -13.29
C VAL A 108 17.69 3.54 -12.85
N ASP A 109 18.52 4.36 -12.21
CA ASP A 109 19.79 3.92 -11.65
C ASP A 109 19.62 3.32 -10.24
N ALA A 110 20.56 2.46 -9.84
CA ALA A 110 20.51 1.72 -8.59
C ALA A 110 20.49 2.61 -7.34
N ASN A 111 21.04 3.82 -7.39
CA ASN A 111 21.02 4.74 -6.25
C ASN A 111 19.65 5.39 -6.10
N SER A 112 19.04 5.78 -7.22
CA SER A 112 17.65 6.28 -7.23
C SER A 112 16.67 5.22 -6.71
N GLU A 113 16.86 3.94 -7.04
CA GLU A 113 16.02 2.85 -6.52
C GLU A 113 16.17 2.70 -5.00
N LYS A 114 17.42 2.68 -4.49
CA LYS A 114 17.68 2.63 -3.04
C LYS A 114 17.07 3.82 -2.31
N TYR A 115 17.22 5.01 -2.88
CA TYR A 115 16.65 6.24 -2.32
C TYR A 115 15.11 6.18 -2.29
N ALA A 116 14.47 5.74 -3.37
CA ALA A 116 13.03 5.64 -3.45
C ALA A 116 12.45 4.67 -2.40
N ILE A 117 13.10 3.50 -2.21
CA ILE A 117 12.71 2.51 -1.20
C ILE A 117 12.88 3.10 0.20
N ALA A 118 14.04 3.72 0.50
CA ALA A 118 14.31 4.29 1.82
C ALA A 118 13.35 5.44 2.16
N LEU A 119 13.07 6.31 1.18
CA LEU A 119 12.12 7.43 1.35
C LEU A 119 10.69 6.90 1.55
N GLY A 120 10.25 5.94 0.73
CA GLY A 120 8.94 5.32 0.87
C GLY A 120 8.77 4.71 2.26
N ARG A 121 9.78 3.95 2.72
CA ARG A 121 9.80 3.36 4.08
C ARG A 121 9.69 4.43 5.16
N ALA A 122 10.48 5.50 5.08
CA ALA A 122 10.48 6.58 6.06
C ALA A 122 9.11 7.28 6.12
N LEU A 123 8.51 7.60 4.96
CA LEU A 123 7.20 8.22 4.89
C LEU A 123 6.10 7.32 5.46
N GLN A 124 6.12 6.02 5.14
CA GLN A 124 5.11 5.10 5.64
C GLN A 124 5.24 4.87 7.15
N LEU A 125 6.45 4.76 7.69
CA LEU A 125 6.66 4.71 9.14
C LEU A 125 6.16 5.99 9.83
N THR A 126 6.38 7.15 9.20
CA THR A 126 5.86 8.43 9.71
C THR A 126 4.33 8.43 9.74
N ASN A 127 3.67 7.92 8.68
CA ASN A 127 2.21 7.80 8.64
C ASN A 127 1.72 6.86 9.75
N ILE A 128 2.31 5.67 9.88
CA ILE A 128 1.95 4.70 10.93
C ILE A 128 2.06 5.32 12.33
N LEU A 129 3.11 6.09 12.60
CA LEU A 129 3.30 6.72 13.91
C LEU A 129 2.35 7.91 14.13
N ARG A 130 2.03 8.66 13.07
CA ARG A 130 1.10 9.79 13.14
C ARG A 130 -0.33 9.32 13.38
N ASP A 131 -0.73 8.22 12.73
CA ASP A 131 -2.14 7.84 12.59
C ASP A 131 -2.56 6.73 13.56
N ILE A 132 -1.74 6.40 14.59
CA ILE A 132 -2.02 5.32 15.58
C ILE A 132 -3.44 5.41 16.16
N ALA A 133 -3.88 6.61 16.55
CA ALA A 133 -5.21 6.81 17.15
C ALA A 133 -6.33 6.60 16.14
N GLU A 134 -6.15 7.12 14.94
CA GLU A 134 -7.10 7.00 13.85
C GLU A 134 -7.22 5.55 13.37
N ASP A 135 -6.10 4.86 13.20
CA ASP A 135 -6.06 3.45 12.80
C ASP A 135 -6.74 2.52 13.83
N LEU A 136 -6.54 2.80 15.12
CA LEU A 136 -7.23 2.09 16.20
C LEU A 136 -8.75 2.33 16.17
N ALA A 137 -9.17 3.58 15.94
CA ALA A 137 -10.59 3.94 15.87
C ALA A 137 -11.25 3.37 14.60
N ASN A 138 -10.52 3.36 13.48
CA ASN A 138 -10.97 2.90 12.18
C ASN A 138 -10.71 1.39 11.96
N GLY A 139 -11.43 0.54 12.70
CA GLY A 139 -11.37 -0.91 12.54
C GLY A 139 -10.32 -1.62 13.38
N GLY A 140 -9.71 -0.94 14.36
CA GLY A 140 -8.77 -1.57 15.30
C GLY A 140 -7.44 -1.97 14.65
N ARG A 141 -6.96 -1.21 13.65
CA ARG A 141 -5.68 -1.48 12.98
C ARG A 141 -4.50 -1.10 13.89
N VAL A 142 -3.53 -1.99 14.04
CA VAL A 142 -2.26 -1.73 14.74
C VAL A 142 -1.11 -2.22 13.88
N TYR A 143 -0.39 -1.28 13.31
CA TYR A 143 0.76 -1.58 12.44
C TYR A 143 2.06 -1.82 13.21
N LEU A 144 2.17 -1.32 14.46
CA LEU A 144 3.37 -1.52 15.27
C LEU A 144 3.64 -3.01 15.53
N PRO A 145 4.89 -3.49 15.37
CA PRO A 145 5.21 -4.89 15.59
C PRO A 145 4.90 -5.35 17.01
N LEU A 146 4.31 -6.54 17.15
CA LEU A 146 3.99 -7.12 18.45
C LEU A 146 5.24 -7.30 19.33
N GLU A 147 6.37 -7.66 18.74
CA GLU A 147 7.65 -7.79 19.44
C GLU A 147 8.08 -6.50 20.12
N ASP A 148 7.81 -5.33 19.51
CA ASP A 148 8.14 -4.04 20.13
C ASP A 148 7.09 -3.65 21.17
N LEU A 149 5.82 -3.89 20.93
CA LEU A 149 4.78 -3.66 21.94
C LEU A 149 5.08 -4.46 23.22
N GLU A 150 5.46 -5.73 23.08
CA GLU A 150 5.86 -6.58 24.21
C GLU A 150 7.13 -6.05 24.87
N ARG A 151 8.18 -5.77 24.09
CA ARG A 151 9.47 -5.26 24.56
C ARG A 151 9.35 -3.99 25.39
N PHE A 152 8.45 -3.09 25.03
CA PHE A 152 8.26 -1.81 25.71
C PHE A 152 7.08 -1.81 26.69
N GLY A 153 6.47 -2.97 26.96
CA GLY A 153 5.33 -3.10 27.86
C GLY A 153 4.10 -2.31 27.41
N CYS A 154 3.95 -2.10 26.10
CA CYS A 154 2.81 -1.41 25.52
C CYS A 154 1.72 -2.43 25.16
N THR A 155 0.46 -2.06 25.41
CA THR A 155 -0.71 -2.82 24.98
C THR A 155 -1.54 -1.97 24.02
N GLU A 156 -2.39 -2.60 23.24
CA GLU A 156 -3.36 -1.87 22.38
C GLU A 156 -4.22 -0.91 23.20
N LYS A 157 -4.58 -1.30 24.42
CA LYS A 157 -5.31 -0.44 25.37
C LYS A 157 -4.52 0.82 25.74
N ASN A 158 -3.22 0.66 26.04
CA ASN A 158 -2.36 1.80 26.37
C ASN A 158 -2.14 2.73 25.17
N LEU A 159 -2.11 2.19 23.94
CA LEU A 159 -2.04 3.01 22.73
C LEU A 159 -3.30 3.84 22.57
N ALA A 160 -4.48 3.27 22.80
CA ALA A 160 -5.74 4.00 22.72
C ALA A 160 -5.85 5.12 23.79
N GLU A 161 -5.35 4.89 25.01
CA GLU A 161 -5.45 5.85 26.13
C GLU A 161 -4.45 7.02 26.01
N LYS A 162 -3.30 6.84 25.33
CA LYS A 162 -2.24 7.86 25.23
C LYS A 162 -2.35 8.74 23.99
N THR A 163 -3.22 8.42 23.07
CA THR A 163 -3.43 9.16 21.82
C THR A 163 -4.65 10.09 21.88
N THR A 164 -5.27 10.22 23.02
CA THR A 164 -6.29 11.24 23.35
C THR A 164 -5.63 12.34 24.18
#